data_7f31b5dc1ae54eecb9e8d6b52cf40170
#
_entry.id   7f31b5dc1ae54eecb9e8d6b52cf40170
#
_cell.length_a   1.000
_cell.length_b   1.000
_cell.length_c   1.000
_cell.angle_alpha   90.00
_cell.angle_beta   90.00
_cell.angle_gamma   90.00
#
_symmetry.space_group_name_H-M   'P 1'
#
loop_
_entity.id
_entity.type
_entity.pdbx_description
1 polymer ?
#
loop_
_entity_poly.entity_id
_entity_poly.type
_entity_poly.pdbx_seq_one_letter_code
_entity_poly.pdbx_strand_id
1 'polypeptide(L)'
;MAEADIALIGLAVMGQNIILNMNDHGFVVCAYNRTVSKVHDFLANEAKGTKIIGAESLEDMVAKLKKPRRIVMLVKAGQAVDDFIDKLVPLLEAGDIIIDGGNSEYRDTTRRCKSLKEKNLLFVGSGVSGGEEGARYGPSLMPGGHKEAWPHIKEIFQSIAAKVGTGEPCCDWVGDEGAGHFVKMVHNGIEYGDMQLICEAYHLMKDVLGMDHDEMAQAFEDWNKTELDSFLIEITAGILKFRDTDGTHLLPKIRDAAGQKGTGKWTAISALEYGTPVTLIGEAVFARCLSALKDERVEASRSLAGPQGAKFSGDKASFLEDIRKALYASKIISYAQGFMLLRQAAKEFGWSLNYGAIALMWRGGCIIRSVFLGKIKEAFDRDAELQNLLLDTFFSNAVQDCQDSWRRTVSIGVQQGIPMPCFTTALSFYDGYRHDMLPANLLQAQRDYFGAHTYELLSNPGKYIHTNWTGHGGNVSSSSYNA
;
A
#
# COMPACT_ATOMS: atom_id res chain seq x y z
N MET A 1 33.27 19.80 16.62
CA MET A 1 33.56 19.42 15.21
C MET A 1 32.36 18.66 14.65
N ALA A 2 32.05 18.85 13.38
CA ALA A 2 30.93 18.14 12.74
C ALA A 2 31.32 16.66 12.55
N GLU A 3 30.70 15.76 13.30
CA GLU A 3 31.05 14.33 13.35
C GLU A 3 29.98 13.43 12.75
N ALA A 4 28.70 13.86 12.80
CA ALA A 4 27.59 13.03 12.38
C ALA A 4 27.39 13.01 10.86
N ASP A 5 27.18 11.84 10.31
CA ASP A 5 26.91 11.63 8.89
C ASP A 5 25.47 12.02 8.54
N ILE A 6 24.54 11.82 9.48
CA ILE A 6 23.11 12.05 9.33
C ILE A 6 22.47 12.30 10.69
N ALA A 7 21.38 13.08 10.72
CA ALA A 7 20.55 13.24 11.90
C ALA A 7 19.18 12.59 11.70
N LEU A 8 18.55 12.19 12.80
CA LEU A 8 17.18 11.74 12.81
C LEU A 8 16.38 12.42 13.93
N ILE A 9 15.26 13.03 13.55
CA ILE A 9 14.30 13.69 14.44
C ILE A 9 13.12 12.74 14.66
N GLY A 10 12.85 12.42 15.92
CA GLY A 10 11.73 11.57 16.32
C GLY A 10 12.15 10.23 16.89
N LEU A 11 12.11 10.11 18.22
CA LEU A 11 12.55 8.92 18.96
C LEU A 11 11.40 8.05 19.43
N ALA A 12 10.38 7.85 18.56
CA ALA A 12 9.44 6.75 18.72
C ALA A 12 10.07 5.44 18.19
N VAL A 13 9.35 4.34 18.29
CA VAL A 13 9.85 2.99 17.95
C VAL A 13 10.58 2.93 16.62
N MET A 14 10.00 3.46 15.55
CA MET A 14 10.60 3.45 14.22
C MET A 14 11.92 4.26 14.18
N GLY A 15 11.93 5.46 14.78
CA GLY A 15 13.08 6.35 14.78
C GLY A 15 14.26 5.75 15.51
N GLN A 16 14.07 5.23 16.70
CA GLN A 16 15.13 4.57 17.47
C GLN A 16 15.73 3.40 16.70
N ASN A 17 14.89 2.54 16.11
CA ASN A 17 15.36 1.36 15.38
C ASN A 17 16.10 1.71 14.08
N ILE A 18 15.68 2.73 13.35
CA ILE A 18 16.41 3.22 12.17
C ILE A 18 17.78 3.79 12.57
N ILE A 19 17.87 4.55 13.67
CA ILE A 19 19.12 5.07 14.18
C ILE A 19 20.09 3.94 14.54
N LEU A 20 19.62 2.94 15.28
CA LEU A 20 20.40 1.77 15.65
C LEU A 20 20.88 1.00 14.41
N ASN A 21 20.02 0.83 13.42
CA ASN A 21 20.35 0.19 12.15
C ASN A 21 21.47 0.95 11.41
N MET A 22 21.36 2.29 11.30
CA MET A 22 22.42 3.11 10.70
C MET A 22 23.74 2.98 11.46
N ASN A 23 23.71 2.98 12.79
CA ASN A 23 24.90 2.79 13.61
C ASN A 23 25.57 1.43 13.39
N ASP A 24 24.77 0.36 13.26
CA ASP A 24 25.28 -0.99 13.01
C ASP A 24 25.98 -1.10 11.64
N HIS A 25 25.63 -0.24 10.70
CA HIS A 25 26.26 -0.11 9.39
C HIS A 25 27.41 0.90 9.35
N GLY A 26 27.84 1.39 10.51
CA GLY A 26 29.04 2.22 10.66
C GLY A 26 28.82 3.73 10.53
N PHE A 27 27.59 4.19 10.36
CA PHE A 27 27.29 5.63 10.29
C PHE A 27 27.16 6.25 11.67
N VAL A 28 27.68 7.48 11.82
CA VAL A 28 27.50 8.28 13.03
C VAL A 28 26.19 9.06 12.89
N VAL A 29 25.25 8.78 13.77
CA VAL A 29 23.90 9.38 13.74
C VAL A 29 23.74 10.34 14.90
N CYS A 30 23.22 11.54 14.62
CA CYS A 30 22.78 12.49 15.64
C CYS A 30 21.27 12.33 15.89
N ALA A 31 20.91 11.94 17.09
CA ALA A 31 19.53 11.74 17.50
C ALA A 31 18.96 13.02 18.13
N TYR A 32 17.79 13.42 17.70
CA TYR A 32 17.04 14.54 18.29
C TYR A 32 15.55 14.22 18.45
N ASN A 33 14.97 14.76 19.50
CA ASN A 33 13.53 14.69 19.75
C ASN A 33 13.05 15.98 20.43
N ARG A 34 11.85 16.45 20.08
CA ARG A 34 11.27 17.65 20.68
C ARG A 34 11.26 17.62 22.23
N THR A 35 10.96 16.43 22.79
CA THR A 35 11.14 16.19 24.22
C THR A 35 12.56 15.67 24.44
N VAL A 36 13.48 16.52 24.87
CA VAL A 36 14.90 16.24 24.96
C VAL A 36 15.24 15.13 25.95
N SER A 37 14.44 14.96 27.02
CA SER A 37 14.63 13.83 27.95
C SER A 37 14.62 12.48 27.26
N LYS A 38 13.84 12.30 26.16
CA LYS A 38 13.85 11.08 25.36
C LYS A 38 15.19 10.83 24.67
N VAL A 39 15.94 11.87 24.33
CA VAL A 39 17.29 11.74 23.78
C VAL A 39 18.21 11.18 24.85
N HIS A 40 18.17 11.74 26.07
CA HIS A 40 18.98 11.27 27.19
C HIS A 40 18.64 9.81 27.55
N ASP A 41 17.36 9.47 27.63
CA ASP A 41 16.91 8.11 27.92
C ASP A 41 17.39 7.12 26.85
N PHE A 42 17.25 7.46 25.58
CA PHE A 42 17.71 6.64 24.47
C PHE A 42 19.22 6.39 24.49
N LEU A 43 20.02 7.44 24.74
CA LEU A 43 21.49 7.32 24.84
C LEU A 43 21.94 6.53 26.07
N ALA A 44 21.19 6.62 27.17
CA ALA A 44 21.50 5.89 28.40
C ALA A 44 21.12 4.40 28.35
N ASN A 45 20.15 4.03 27.50
CA ASN A 45 19.59 2.69 27.42
C ASN A 45 19.90 2.02 26.06
N GLU A 46 19.02 2.16 25.05
CA GLU A 46 19.09 1.41 23.79
C GLU A 46 20.34 1.72 22.98
N ALA A 47 20.81 2.97 23.02
CA ALA A 47 22.01 3.42 22.29
C ALA A 47 23.30 3.37 23.13
N LYS A 48 23.24 2.80 24.35
CA LYS A 48 24.41 2.71 25.22
C LYS A 48 25.54 1.91 24.57
N GLY A 49 26.75 2.49 24.56
CA GLY A 49 27.94 1.85 23.99
C GLY A 49 28.04 1.93 22.47
N THR A 50 27.14 2.64 21.80
CA THR A 50 27.17 2.93 20.36
C THR A 50 27.94 4.22 20.06
N LYS A 51 28.07 4.54 18.77
CA LYS A 51 28.62 5.83 18.31
C LYS A 51 27.54 6.91 18.12
N ILE A 52 26.31 6.63 18.50
CA ILE A 52 25.18 7.56 18.37
C ILE A 52 25.42 8.75 19.30
N ILE A 53 25.23 9.95 18.78
CA ILE A 53 25.31 11.19 19.56
C ILE A 53 23.93 11.83 19.67
N GLY A 54 23.71 12.61 20.72
CA GLY A 54 22.45 13.33 20.91
C GLY A 54 22.61 14.83 20.70
N ALA A 55 21.49 15.51 20.52
CA ALA A 55 21.43 16.97 20.46
C ALA A 55 20.39 17.53 21.44
N GLU A 56 20.71 18.68 22.04
CA GLU A 56 19.86 19.38 23.00
C GLU A 56 18.90 20.36 22.32
N SER A 57 19.19 20.75 21.07
CA SER A 57 18.38 21.66 20.26
C SER A 57 18.58 21.37 18.78
N LEU A 58 17.75 21.99 17.91
CA LEU A 58 17.94 21.90 16.45
C LEU A 58 19.24 22.57 16.01
N GLU A 59 19.61 23.68 16.63
CA GLU A 59 20.88 24.38 16.38
C GLU A 59 22.08 23.48 16.72
N ASP A 60 22.03 22.82 17.87
CA ASP A 60 23.05 21.88 18.31
C ASP A 60 23.17 20.69 17.36
N MET A 61 22.03 20.14 16.94
CA MET A 61 21.95 19.05 15.95
C MET A 61 22.62 19.46 14.62
N VAL A 62 22.23 20.61 14.08
CA VAL A 62 22.75 21.11 12.79
C VAL A 62 24.25 21.35 12.86
N ALA A 63 24.75 21.90 13.98
CA ALA A 63 26.17 22.15 14.21
C ALA A 63 27.03 20.86 14.23
N LYS A 64 26.42 19.73 14.61
CA LYS A 64 27.09 18.41 14.68
C LYS A 64 27.13 17.67 13.34
N LEU A 65 26.42 18.14 12.29
CA LEU A 65 26.30 17.46 11.01
C LEU A 65 27.38 17.85 10.01
N LYS A 66 27.96 16.85 9.34
CA LYS A 66 28.81 17.03 8.16
C LYS A 66 27.99 17.60 6.98
N LYS A 67 28.63 18.40 6.13
CA LYS A 67 28.02 18.97 4.92
C LYS A 67 28.19 18.03 3.69
N PRO A 68 27.21 17.95 2.79
CA PRO A 68 25.88 18.50 2.93
C PRO A 68 25.14 17.81 4.09
N ARG A 69 24.46 18.60 4.90
CA ARG A 69 23.72 18.07 6.06
C ARG A 69 22.55 17.23 5.62
N ARG A 70 22.31 16.13 6.31
CA ARG A 70 21.21 15.18 6.03
C ARG A 70 20.39 15.00 7.29
N ILE A 71 19.11 15.34 7.22
CA ILE A 71 18.22 15.33 8.38
C ILE A 71 16.96 14.53 8.03
N VAL A 72 16.78 13.39 8.69
CA VAL A 72 15.58 12.56 8.56
C VAL A 72 14.58 12.95 9.64
N MET A 73 13.32 13.11 9.25
CA MET A 73 12.21 13.29 10.17
C MET A 73 11.32 12.04 10.17
N LEU A 74 11.12 11.44 11.32
CA LEU A 74 10.12 10.40 11.59
C LEU A 74 9.13 10.93 12.63
N VAL A 75 8.29 11.86 12.19
CA VAL A 75 7.32 12.57 13.00
C VAL A 75 5.91 12.36 12.42
N LYS A 76 4.88 12.80 13.15
CA LYS A 76 3.51 12.74 12.66
C LYS A 76 3.37 13.52 11.35
N ALA A 77 2.76 12.90 10.35
CA ALA A 77 2.47 13.54 9.06
C ALA A 77 1.59 14.78 9.20
N GLY A 78 1.67 15.67 8.25
CA GLY A 78 0.92 16.93 8.22
C GLY A 78 1.68 18.08 8.86
N GLN A 79 1.01 18.90 9.66
CA GLN A 79 1.54 20.15 10.22
C GLN A 79 2.85 19.99 10.99
N ALA A 80 3.04 18.87 11.70
CA ALA A 80 4.28 18.64 12.46
C ALA A 80 5.53 18.61 11.57
N VAL A 81 5.40 18.10 10.32
CA VAL A 81 6.49 18.11 9.34
C VAL A 81 6.80 19.54 8.91
N ASP A 82 5.78 20.33 8.58
CA ASP A 82 5.94 21.74 8.19
C ASP A 82 6.55 22.57 9.33
N ASP A 83 6.13 22.35 10.57
CA ASP A 83 6.69 23.05 11.75
C ASP A 83 8.18 22.78 11.94
N PHE A 84 8.66 21.54 11.68
CA PHE A 84 10.09 21.23 11.73
C PHE A 84 10.84 21.84 10.55
N ILE A 85 10.28 21.80 9.35
CA ILE A 85 10.87 22.43 8.16
C ILE A 85 11.08 23.94 8.43
N ASP A 86 10.06 24.63 8.94
CA ASP A 86 10.13 26.07 9.21
C ASP A 86 11.22 26.43 10.23
N LYS A 87 11.46 25.57 11.24
CA LYS A 87 12.54 25.74 12.22
C LYS A 87 13.91 25.39 11.68
N LEU A 88 14.01 24.43 10.75
CA LEU A 88 15.28 23.98 10.17
C LEU A 88 15.80 24.94 9.09
N VAL A 89 14.90 25.49 8.26
CA VAL A 89 15.29 26.34 7.12
C VAL A 89 16.26 27.47 7.51
N PRO A 90 16.07 28.24 8.60
CA PRO A 90 17.00 29.27 8.98
C PRO A 90 18.39 28.80 9.42
N LEU A 91 18.53 27.52 9.75
CA LEU A 91 19.76 26.90 10.27
C LEU A 91 20.56 26.20 9.16
N LEU A 92 19.97 25.99 7.99
CA LEU A 92 20.53 25.21 6.89
C LEU A 92 21.13 26.09 5.81
N GLU A 93 22.03 25.51 5.03
CA GLU A 93 22.71 26.14 3.89
C GLU A 93 22.30 25.49 2.57
N ALA A 94 22.55 26.17 1.46
CA ALA A 94 22.29 25.64 0.12
C ALA A 94 22.92 24.25 -0.05
N GLY A 95 22.14 23.31 -0.56
CA GLY A 95 22.53 21.90 -0.78
C GLY A 95 22.32 20.98 0.42
N ASP A 96 21.94 21.50 1.59
CA ASP A 96 21.52 20.65 2.71
C ASP A 96 20.20 19.94 2.39
N ILE A 97 19.99 18.77 3.02
CA ILE A 97 18.95 17.83 2.65
C ILE A 97 18.03 17.57 3.85
N ILE A 98 16.73 17.81 3.66
CA ILE A 98 15.68 17.41 4.58
C ILE A 98 14.96 16.19 4.01
N ILE A 99 14.78 15.15 4.83
CA ILE A 99 14.17 13.88 4.44
C ILE A 99 12.96 13.63 5.33
N ASP A 100 11.77 13.55 4.73
CA ASP A 100 10.55 13.14 5.42
C ASP A 100 10.38 11.63 5.26
N GLY A 101 10.67 10.88 6.33
CA GLY A 101 10.52 9.43 6.40
C GLY A 101 9.16 8.98 6.95
N GLY A 102 8.25 9.89 7.24
CA GLY A 102 6.90 9.59 7.70
C GLY A 102 5.96 9.12 6.58
N ASN A 103 4.75 8.74 6.96
CA ASN A 103 3.69 8.41 6.00
C ASN A 103 2.92 9.68 5.59
N SER A 104 3.63 10.60 4.95
CA SER A 104 3.06 11.88 4.49
C SER A 104 2.21 11.70 3.23
N GLU A 105 1.23 12.57 3.08
CA GLU A 105 0.44 12.68 1.86
C GLU A 105 1.33 13.26 0.74
N TYR A 106 1.34 12.61 -0.42
CA TYR A 106 2.29 12.91 -1.49
C TYR A 106 2.16 14.33 -2.08
N ARG A 107 0.99 14.94 -2.00
CA ARG A 107 0.78 16.33 -2.44
C ARG A 107 1.47 17.33 -1.52
N ASP A 108 1.47 17.05 -0.20
CA ASP A 108 2.27 17.82 0.74
C ASP A 108 3.76 17.71 0.43
N THR A 109 4.22 16.52 0.07
CA THR A 109 5.61 16.28 -0.33
C THR A 109 5.96 17.09 -1.58
N THR A 110 5.10 17.07 -2.60
CA THR A 110 5.26 17.88 -3.81
C THR A 110 5.34 19.37 -3.48
N ARG A 111 4.44 19.88 -2.65
CA ARG A 111 4.44 21.26 -2.18
C ARG A 111 5.74 21.62 -1.45
N ARG A 112 6.20 20.75 -0.56
CA ARG A 112 7.45 20.94 0.20
C ARG A 112 8.68 20.92 -0.71
N CYS A 113 8.73 20.03 -1.69
CA CYS A 113 9.79 20.03 -2.72
C CYS A 113 9.86 21.38 -3.41
N LYS A 114 8.75 21.91 -3.91
CA LYS A 114 8.70 23.20 -4.60
C LYS A 114 9.16 24.35 -3.72
N SER A 115 8.63 24.44 -2.51
CA SER A 115 8.97 25.51 -1.55
C SER A 115 10.45 25.50 -1.13
N LEU A 116 11.02 24.31 -0.91
CA LEU A 116 12.43 24.19 -0.48
C LEU A 116 13.43 24.40 -1.62
N LYS A 117 13.04 24.07 -2.86
CA LYS A 117 13.84 24.39 -4.04
C LYS A 117 14.10 25.89 -4.19
N GLU A 118 13.10 26.72 -3.91
CA GLU A 118 13.23 28.19 -3.92
C GLU A 118 14.24 28.70 -2.90
N LYS A 119 14.52 27.91 -1.86
CA LYS A 119 15.48 28.20 -0.79
C LYS A 119 16.84 27.51 -1.00
N ASN A 120 17.05 26.90 -2.18
CA ASN A 120 18.23 26.10 -2.52
C ASN A 120 18.47 24.91 -1.58
N LEU A 121 17.45 24.42 -0.92
CA LEU A 121 17.48 23.22 -0.09
C LEU A 121 16.93 22.02 -0.85
N LEU A 122 17.45 20.84 -0.55
CA LEU A 122 17.00 19.60 -1.13
C LEU A 122 16.00 18.91 -0.20
N PHE A 123 14.94 18.37 -0.77
CA PHE A 123 13.91 17.65 -0.03
C PHE A 123 13.67 16.26 -0.62
N VAL A 124 13.55 15.27 0.27
CA VAL A 124 13.25 13.88 -0.08
C VAL A 124 12.06 13.42 0.75
N GLY A 125 11.03 12.91 0.08
CA GLY A 125 9.96 12.15 0.71
C GLY A 125 10.24 10.66 0.54
N SER A 126 10.52 9.96 1.63
CA SER A 126 10.83 8.54 1.58
C SER A 126 9.80 7.73 2.35
N GLY A 127 9.09 6.86 1.65
CA GLY A 127 8.34 5.80 2.30
C GLY A 127 9.30 4.88 3.06
N VAL A 128 8.89 4.46 4.26
CA VAL A 128 9.59 3.47 5.08
C VAL A 128 8.60 2.37 5.46
N SER A 129 8.95 1.12 5.24
CA SER A 129 8.12 -0.03 5.59
C SER A 129 8.94 -1.09 6.30
N GLY A 130 8.26 -1.98 7.03
CA GLY A 130 8.88 -3.11 7.74
C GLY A 130 8.51 -3.22 9.22
N GLY A 131 7.77 -2.26 9.76
CA GLY A 131 7.45 -2.21 11.18
C GLY A 131 8.70 -2.05 12.05
N GLU A 132 8.59 -2.41 13.32
CA GLU A 132 9.68 -2.29 14.30
C GLU A 132 10.91 -3.13 13.90
N GLU A 133 10.69 -4.40 13.60
CA GLU A 133 11.76 -5.33 13.23
C GLU A 133 12.43 -4.95 11.90
N GLY A 134 11.63 -4.56 10.91
CA GLY A 134 12.16 -4.09 9.63
C GLY A 134 12.99 -2.83 9.78
N ALA A 135 12.53 -1.85 10.56
CA ALA A 135 13.31 -0.65 10.86
C ALA A 135 14.68 -0.98 11.47
N ARG A 136 14.72 -2.00 12.34
CA ARG A 136 15.94 -2.39 13.06
C ARG A 136 16.92 -3.20 12.20
N TYR A 137 16.42 -4.09 11.35
CA TYR A 137 17.24 -5.11 10.67
C TYR A 137 17.21 -5.05 9.14
N GLY A 138 16.38 -4.23 8.55
CA GLY A 138 16.31 -4.05 7.12
C GLY A 138 14.93 -3.60 6.65
N PRO A 139 14.68 -2.28 6.56
CA PRO A 139 13.44 -1.75 6.01
C PRO A 139 13.44 -1.75 4.49
N SER A 140 12.26 -1.66 3.90
CA SER A 140 12.08 -1.17 2.53
C SER A 140 12.02 0.37 2.56
N LEU A 141 12.84 1.01 1.73
CA LEU A 141 12.93 2.47 1.63
C LEU A 141 12.60 2.92 0.21
N MET A 142 11.71 3.91 0.09
CA MET A 142 11.15 4.39 -1.18
C MET A 142 11.39 5.89 -1.35
N PRO A 143 12.65 6.33 -1.55
CA PRO A 143 13.00 7.76 -1.63
C PRO A 143 12.60 8.37 -2.98
N GLY A 144 12.00 9.55 -2.93
CA GLY A 144 11.69 10.41 -4.06
C GLY A 144 11.80 11.88 -3.66
N GLY A 145 11.79 12.78 -4.62
CA GLY A 145 11.92 14.22 -4.38
C GLY A 145 12.95 14.88 -5.29
N HIS A 146 13.87 15.65 -4.73
CA HIS A 146 14.96 16.25 -5.48
C HIS A 146 16.05 15.22 -5.77
N LYS A 147 16.20 14.84 -7.04
CA LYS A 147 17.14 13.79 -7.47
C LYS A 147 18.60 14.09 -7.09
N GLU A 148 18.94 15.36 -7.00
CA GLU A 148 20.27 15.81 -6.57
C GLU A 148 20.64 15.38 -5.14
N ALA A 149 19.67 15.06 -4.30
CA ALA A 149 19.89 14.53 -2.97
C ALA A 149 20.35 13.05 -3.00
N TRP A 150 19.95 12.28 -4.02
CA TRP A 150 20.17 10.84 -4.07
C TRP A 150 21.64 10.41 -3.91
N PRO A 151 22.62 11.00 -4.61
CA PRO A 151 24.02 10.62 -4.45
C PRO A 151 24.54 10.78 -3.00
N HIS A 152 23.94 11.67 -2.22
CA HIS A 152 24.35 11.96 -0.85
C HIS A 152 23.73 11.05 0.20
N ILE A 153 22.59 10.38 -0.12
CA ILE A 153 21.87 9.52 0.82
C ILE A 153 21.88 8.05 0.40
N LYS A 154 22.20 7.75 -0.85
CA LYS A 154 22.14 6.40 -1.44
C LYS A 154 22.89 5.36 -0.61
N GLU A 155 24.13 5.64 -0.26
CA GLU A 155 24.96 4.70 0.49
C GLU A 155 24.33 4.35 1.84
N ILE A 156 23.86 5.34 2.58
CA ILE A 156 23.25 5.14 3.90
C ILE A 156 21.95 4.32 3.73
N PHE A 157 21.07 4.73 2.84
CA PHE A 157 19.77 4.09 2.66
C PHE A 157 19.87 2.67 2.14
N GLN A 158 20.74 2.43 1.15
CA GLN A 158 20.93 1.08 0.61
C GLN A 158 21.67 0.16 1.58
N SER A 159 22.54 0.70 2.45
CA SER A 159 23.20 -0.11 3.49
C SER A 159 22.23 -0.65 4.52
N ILE A 160 21.29 0.18 5.00
CA ILE A 160 20.34 -0.20 6.04
C ILE A 160 19.12 -0.96 5.52
N ALA A 161 18.84 -0.90 4.21
CA ALA A 161 17.69 -1.56 3.61
C ALA A 161 17.80 -3.08 3.65
N ALA A 162 16.66 -3.76 3.65
CA ALA A 162 16.61 -5.21 3.44
C ALA A 162 17.31 -5.59 2.14
N LYS A 163 17.89 -6.77 2.09
CA LYS A 163 18.51 -7.34 0.90
C LYS A 163 17.72 -8.56 0.44
N VAL A 164 17.48 -8.67 -0.87
CA VAL A 164 16.95 -9.90 -1.46
C VAL A 164 18.06 -10.95 -1.61
N GLY A 165 17.70 -12.19 -1.95
CA GLY A 165 18.67 -13.31 -2.01
C GLY A 165 19.87 -13.08 -2.94
N THR A 166 19.76 -12.19 -3.92
CA THR A 166 20.85 -11.77 -4.83
C THR A 166 21.74 -10.66 -4.24
N GLY A 167 21.44 -10.16 -3.05
CA GLY A 167 22.16 -9.06 -2.38
C GLY A 167 21.68 -7.66 -2.77
N GLU A 168 20.73 -7.53 -3.69
CA GLU A 168 20.16 -6.23 -4.09
C GLU A 168 19.37 -5.59 -2.94
N PRO A 169 19.59 -4.28 -2.65
CA PRO A 169 18.86 -3.61 -1.59
C PRO A 169 17.40 -3.32 -1.98
N CYS A 170 16.49 -3.45 -1.02
CA CYS A 170 15.09 -3.03 -1.18
C CYS A 170 14.96 -1.52 -1.01
N CYS A 171 15.77 -0.78 -1.73
CA CYS A 171 15.81 0.69 -1.77
C CYS A 171 16.44 1.16 -3.07
N ASP A 172 15.72 1.98 -3.81
CA ASP A 172 16.24 2.70 -4.97
C ASP A 172 15.47 4.02 -5.13
N TRP A 173 16.00 4.92 -5.94
CA TRP A 173 15.34 6.17 -6.25
C TRP A 173 14.03 5.91 -7.01
N VAL A 174 12.93 6.42 -6.47
CA VAL A 174 11.58 6.19 -7.04
C VAL A 174 11.28 7.17 -8.15
N GLY A 175 11.45 8.46 -7.91
CA GLY A 175 11.10 9.52 -8.86
C GLY A 175 11.05 10.90 -8.23
N ASP A 176 10.59 11.87 -9.00
CA ASP A 176 10.59 13.27 -8.59
C ASP A 176 9.45 13.60 -7.62
N GLU A 177 9.58 14.70 -6.92
CA GLU A 177 8.57 15.29 -6.03
C GLU A 177 7.96 14.28 -5.05
N GLY A 178 6.63 14.11 -5.09
CA GLY A 178 5.87 13.22 -4.20
C GLY A 178 5.92 11.73 -4.57
N ALA A 179 6.69 11.32 -5.59
CA ALA A 179 6.67 9.95 -6.11
C ALA A 179 6.99 8.88 -5.04
N GLY A 180 7.95 9.13 -4.15
CA GLY A 180 8.31 8.18 -3.09
C GLY A 180 7.16 7.93 -2.12
N HIS A 181 6.51 8.97 -1.65
CA HIS A 181 5.33 8.85 -0.79
C HIS A 181 4.10 8.29 -1.52
N PHE A 182 3.95 8.59 -2.81
CA PHE A 182 2.88 7.99 -3.62
C PHE A 182 3.05 6.47 -3.73
N VAL A 183 4.25 6.00 -4.03
CA VAL A 183 4.56 4.56 -4.11
C VAL A 183 4.33 3.89 -2.74
N LYS A 184 4.72 4.54 -1.64
CA LYS A 184 4.44 4.04 -0.29
C LYS A 184 2.94 4.00 0.03
N MET A 185 2.19 5.00 -0.39
CA MET A 185 0.74 5.04 -0.22
C MET A 185 0.06 3.86 -0.95
N VAL A 186 0.44 3.61 -2.20
CA VAL A 186 -0.09 2.46 -2.98
C VAL A 186 0.32 1.12 -2.35
N HIS A 187 1.57 1.00 -1.87
CA HIS A 187 2.00 -0.15 -1.08
C HIS A 187 1.05 -0.42 0.08
N ASN A 188 0.72 0.60 0.87
CA ASN A 188 -0.20 0.46 1.99
C ASN A 188 -1.63 0.13 1.55
N GLY A 189 -2.06 0.66 0.41
CA GLY A 189 -3.34 0.29 -0.18
C GLY A 189 -3.42 -1.19 -0.52
N ILE A 190 -2.38 -1.73 -1.16
CA ILE A 190 -2.25 -3.17 -1.45
C ILE A 190 -2.25 -3.99 -0.15
N GLU A 191 -1.56 -3.52 0.89
CA GLU A 191 -1.58 -4.13 2.22
C GLU A 191 -3.01 -4.26 2.77
N TYR A 192 -3.84 -3.23 2.63
CA TYR A 192 -5.25 -3.28 3.01
C TYR A 192 -6.01 -4.37 2.24
N GLY A 193 -5.77 -4.46 0.94
CA GLY A 193 -6.34 -5.48 0.08
C GLY A 193 -5.94 -6.89 0.50
N ASP A 194 -4.65 -7.14 0.67
CA ASP A 194 -4.12 -8.45 1.11
C ASP A 194 -4.70 -8.86 2.47
N MET A 195 -4.75 -7.95 3.43
CA MET A 195 -5.31 -8.23 4.76
C MET A 195 -6.79 -8.57 4.68
N GLN A 196 -7.58 -7.82 3.93
CA GLN A 196 -9.01 -8.09 3.77
C GLN A 196 -9.28 -9.42 3.04
N LEU A 197 -8.52 -9.73 1.99
CA LEU A 197 -8.61 -11.01 1.29
C LEU A 197 -8.34 -12.20 2.22
N ILE A 198 -7.30 -12.10 3.06
CA ILE A 198 -6.97 -13.12 4.06
C ILE A 198 -8.12 -13.27 5.08
N CYS A 199 -8.71 -12.17 5.54
CA CYS A 199 -9.86 -12.18 6.44
C CYS A 199 -11.08 -12.86 5.81
N GLU A 200 -11.33 -12.64 4.51
CA GLU A 200 -12.43 -13.28 3.77
C GLU A 200 -12.17 -14.78 3.61
N ALA A 201 -10.95 -15.19 3.30
CA ALA A 201 -10.57 -16.61 3.29
C ALA A 201 -10.75 -17.26 4.67
N TYR A 202 -10.30 -16.61 5.74
CA TYR A 202 -10.53 -17.04 7.12
C TYR A 202 -12.01 -17.21 7.42
N HIS A 203 -12.86 -16.27 7.00
CA HIS A 203 -14.31 -16.32 7.23
C HIS A 203 -14.96 -17.52 6.54
N LEU A 204 -14.58 -17.80 5.29
CA LEU A 204 -15.02 -18.98 4.54
C LEU A 204 -14.58 -20.29 5.21
N MET A 205 -13.33 -20.38 5.64
CA MET A 205 -12.82 -21.56 6.32
C MET A 205 -13.59 -21.84 7.63
N LYS A 206 -13.81 -20.78 8.41
CA LYS A 206 -14.47 -20.87 9.71
C LYS A 206 -15.95 -21.19 9.58
N ASP A 207 -16.70 -20.42 8.81
CA ASP A 207 -18.18 -20.46 8.82
C ASP A 207 -18.77 -21.36 7.73
N VAL A 208 -18.06 -21.64 6.63
CA VAL A 208 -18.52 -22.59 5.62
C VAL A 208 -17.93 -23.97 5.82
N LEU A 209 -16.61 -24.08 6.06
CA LEU A 209 -15.93 -25.36 6.26
C LEU A 209 -15.98 -25.86 7.70
N GLY A 210 -16.31 -24.99 8.67
CA GLY A 210 -16.33 -25.34 10.09
C GLY A 210 -14.97 -25.71 10.66
N MET A 211 -13.88 -25.16 10.11
CA MET A 211 -12.52 -25.42 10.59
C MET A 211 -12.27 -24.73 11.93
N ASP A 212 -11.57 -25.39 12.82
CA ASP A 212 -11.07 -24.76 14.03
C ASP A 212 -9.81 -23.92 13.77
N HIS A 213 -9.32 -23.19 14.78
CA HIS A 213 -8.20 -22.27 14.63
C HIS A 213 -6.89 -22.98 14.32
N ASP A 214 -6.65 -24.16 14.88
CA ASP A 214 -5.44 -24.93 14.62
C ASP A 214 -5.45 -25.53 13.21
N GLU A 215 -6.61 -25.99 12.73
CA GLU A 215 -6.80 -26.43 11.34
C GLU A 215 -6.59 -25.30 10.34
N MET A 216 -7.14 -24.10 10.60
CA MET A 216 -6.94 -22.92 9.76
C MET A 216 -5.48 -22.46 9.78
N ALA A 217 -4.82 -22.48 10.93
CA ALA A 217 -3.40 -22.18 11.06
C ALA A 217 -2.55 -23.12 10.20
N GLN A 218 -2.84 -24.41 10.23
CA GLN A 218 -2.12 -25.39 9.41
C GLN A 218 -2.33 -25.12 7.91
N ALA A 219 -3.55 -24.76 7.49
CA ALA A 219 -3.82 -24.40 6.10
C ALA A 219 -2.97 -23.19 5.66
N PHE A 220 -2.90 -22.13 6.45
CA PHE A 220 -2.05 -20.98 6.15
C PHE A 220 -0.56 -21.30 6.17
N GLU A 221 -0.09 -22.15 7.06
CA GLU A 221 1.30 -22.65 7.05
C GLU A 221 1.62 -23.42 5.74
N ASP A 222 0.69 -24.23 5.28
CA ASP A 222 0.87 -24.99 4.05
C ASP A 222 0.82 -24.04 2.83
N TRP A 223 -0.06 -23.06 2.82
CA TRP A 223 -0.11 -22.04 1.79
C TRP A 223 1.14 -21.17 1.74
N ASN A 224 1.78 -20.93 2.90
CA ASN A 224 3.04 -20.18 2.96
C ASN A 224 4.25 -20.94 2.37
N LYS A 225 4.06 -22.18 1.96
CA LYS A 225 5.06 -22.99 1.20
C LYS A 225 4.81 -22.97 -0.31
N THR A 226 3.82 -22.22 -0.76
CA THR A 226 3.37 -22.12 -2.16
C THR A 226 3.62 -20.73 -2.72
N GLU A 227 3.00 -20.41 -3.86
CA GLU A 227 2.97 -19.07 -4.46
C GLU A 227 2.34 -17.99 -3.57
N LEU A 228 1.69 -18.37 -2.48
CA LEU A 228 1.15 -17.46 -1.47
C LEU A 228 2.15 -17.10 -0.36
N ASP A 229 3.39 -17.61 -0.41
CA ASP A 229 4.43 -17.27 0.56
C ASP A 229 4.56 -15.75 0.68
N SER A 230 4.19 -15.25 1.87
CA SER A 230 4.24 -13.83 2.19
C SER A 230 4.25 -13.60 3.69
N PHE A 231 4.71 -12.41 4.11
CA PHE A 231 4.71 -12.02 5.52
C PHE A 231 3.30 -12.08 6.14
N LEU A 232 2.27 -11.60 5.44
CA LEU A 232 0.91 -11.59 5.98
C LEU A 232 0.32 -13.00 6.13
N ILE A 233 0.62 -13.93 5.23
CA ILE A 233 0.23 -15.34 5.38
C ILE A 233 0.96 -15.99 6.55
N GLU A 234 2.27 -15.74 6.68
CA GLU A 234 3.10 -16.23 7.79
C GLU A 234 2.54 -15.79 9.16
N ILE A 235 2.31 -14.50 9.35
CA ILE A 235 1.78 -14.00 10.64
C ILE A 235 0.34 -14.43 10.89
N THR A 236 -0.47 -14.65 9.86
CA THR A 236 -1.84 -15.14 10.00
C THR A 236 -1.84 -16.54 10.64
N ALA A 237 -0.96 -17.44 10.19
CA ALA A 237 -0.80 -18.75 10.80
C ALA A 237 -0.39 -18.63 12.28
N GLY A 238 0.56 -17.76 12.60
CA GLY A 238 1.00 -17.47 13.98
C GLY A 238 -0.13 -16.93 14.87
N ILE A 239 -0.91 -15.98 14.34
CA ILE A 239 -2.06 -15.38 15.05
C ILE A 239 -3.12 -16.45 15.36
N LEU A 240 -3.44 -17.31 14.41
CA LEU A 240 -4.43 -18.38 14.58
C LEU A 240 -4.02 -19.41 15.64
N LYS A 241 -2.73 -19.68 15.81
CA LYS A 241 -2.19 -20.58 16.85
C LYS A 241 -2.08 -19.95 18.22
N PHE A 242 -2.02 -18.63 18.29
CA PHE A 242 -1.71 -17.94 19.54
C PHE A 242 -2.79 -18.16 20.59
N ARG A 243 -2.34 -18.57 21.78
CA ARG A 243 -3.21 -18.81 22.93
C ARG A 243 -3.01 -17.74 24.00
N ASP A 244 -4.12 -17.29 24.56
CA ASP A 244 -4.16 -16.37 25.69
C ASP A 244 -3.70 -17.07 26.99
N THR A 245 -3.54 -16.29 28.04
CA THR A 245 -3.11 -16.76 29.37
C THR A 245 -4.02 -17.84 29.99
N ASP A 246 -5.29 -17.93 29.57
CA ASP A 246 -6.24 -18.95 29.97
C ASP A 246 -6.14 -20.25 29.12
N GLY A 247 -5.20 -20.34 28.18
CA GLY A 247 -4.98 -21.49 27.30
C GLY A 247 -5.91 -21.58 26.09
N THR A 248 -6.87 -20.67 25.94
CA THR A 248 -7.76 -20.62 24.79
C THR A 248 -7.19 -19.70 23.68
N HIS A 249 -7.64 -19.86 22.44
CA HIS A 249 -7.19 -18.99 21.35
C HIS A 249 -7.56 -17.53 21.61
N LEU A 250 -6.62 -16.62 21.35
CA LEU A 250 -6.83 -15.18 21.56
C LEU A 250 -7.74 -14.56 20.50
N LEU A 251 -7.62 -14.96 19.22
CA LEU A 251 -8.31 -14.32 18.11
C LEU A 251 -9.83 -14.18 18.30
N PRO A 252 -10.59 -15.20 18.79
CA PRO A 252 -12.02 -15.07 19.02
C PRO A 252 -12.42 -14.04 20.08
N LYS A 253 -11.48 -13.61 20.92
CA LYS A 253 -11.71 -12.62 21.97
C LYS A 253 -11.49 -11.18 21.51
N ILE A 254 -10.89 -10.99 20.34
CA ILE A 254 -10.59 -9.66 19.79
C ILE A 254 -11.87 -9.07 19.22
N ARG A 255 -12.16 -7.81 19.58
CA ARG A 255 -13.28 -7.06 18.99
C ARG A 255 -13.07 -6.90 17.49
N ASP A 256 -14.07 -7.28 16.69
CA ASP A 256 -14.07 -7.25 15.24
C ASP A 256 -14.39 -5.85 14.66
N ALA A 257 -13.60 -4.87 15.06
CA ALA A 257 -13.65 -3.48 14.57
C ALA A 257 -12.23 -3.03 14.20
N ALA A 258 -11.96 -2.91 12.92
CA ALA A 258 -10.63 -2.58 12.41
C ALA A 258 -10.46 -1.07 12.21
N GLY A 259 -9.38 -0.51 12.79
CA GLY A 259 -8.97 0.86 12.57
C GLY A 259 -8.14 1.06 11.30
N GLN A 260 -7.86 2.33 10.96
CA GLN A 260 -6.97 2.70 9.87
C GLN A 260 -6.26 4.03 10.13
N LYS A 261 -5.07 4.19 9.54
CA LYS A 261 -4.32 5.47 9.59
C LYS A 261 -4.56 6.36 8.36
N GLY A 262 -5.32 5.89 7.36
CA GLY A 262 -5.79 6.66 6.22
C GLY A 262 -5.04 6.43 4.90
N THR A 263 -3.92 5.69 4.86
CA THR A 263 -3.14 5.49 3.63
C THR A 263 -3.90 4.68 2.56
N GLY A 264 -4.67 3.67 2.96
CA GLY A 264 -5.56 2.95 2.04
C GLY A 264 -6.69 3.83 1.51
N LYS A 265 -7.26 4.67 2.36
CA LYS A 265 -8.24 5.70 1.97
C LYS A 265 -7.66 6.68 0.94
N TRP A 266 -6.46 7.18 1.16
CA TRP A 266 -5.80 8.09 0.19
C TRP A 266 -5.54 7.40 -1.16
N THR A 267 -5.19 6.11 -1.15
CA THR A 267 -5.04 5.31 -2.37
C THR A 267 -6.36 5.27 -3.15
N ALA A 268 -7.46 4.97 -2.48
CA ALA A 268 -8.79 4.91 -3.11
C ALA A 268 -9.24 6.29 -3.64
N ILE A 269 -9.01 7.36 -2.89
CA ILE A 269 -9.31 8.75 -3.32
C ILE A 269 -8.49 9.10 -4.56
N SER A 270 -7.19 8.82 -4.55
CA SER A 270 -6.31 9.08 -5.71
C SER A 270 -6.75 8.29 -6.95
N ALA A 271 -7.16 7.04 -6.75
CA ALA A 271 -7.69 6.22 -7.85
C ALA A 271 -8.94 6.80 -8.48
N LEU A 272 -9.89 7.27 -7.67
CA LEU A 272 -11.10 7.96 -8.14
C LEU A 272 -10.76 9.26 -8.87
N GLU A 273 -9.80 10.02 -8.33
CA GLU A 273 -9.40 11.30 -8.91
C GLU A 273 -8.70 11.15 -10.27
N TYR A 274 -7.90 10.09 -10.43
CA TYR A 274 -7.18 9.82 -11.68
C TYR A 274 -7.91 8.82 -12.60
N GLY A 275 -9.15 8.46 -12.28
CA GLY A 275 -9.98 7.58 -13.12
C GLY A 275 -9.44 6.14 -13.24
N THR A 276 -8.76 5.63 -12.21
CA THR A 276 -8.22 4.26 -12.19
C THR A 276 -9.13 3.33 -11.39
N PRO A 277 -9.59 2.20 -11.94
CA PRO A 277 -10.54 1.31 -11.28
C PRO A 277 -9.89 0.43 -10.21
N VAL A 278 -9.42 1.02 -9.12
CA VAL A 278 -8.81 0.34 -7.98
C VAL A 278 -9.89 -0.10 -6.99
N THR A 279 -10.75 -0.97 -7.46
CA THR A 279 -11.97 -1.39 -6.74
C THR A 279 -11.66 -2.20 -5.49
N LEU A 280 -10.69 -3.11 -5.56
CA LEU A 280 -10.37 -4.02 -4.45
C LEU A 280 -9.85 -3.27 -3.23
N ILE A 281 -8.93 -2.34 -3.40
CA ILE A 281 -8.40 -1.51 -2.30
C ILE A 281 -9.52 -0.63 -1.73
N GLY A 282 -10.39 -0.09 -2.58
CA GLY A 282 -11.56 0.67 -2.17
C GLY A 282 -12.48 -0.16 -1.26
N GLU A 283 -12.82 -1.38 -1.68
CA GLU A 283 -13.62 -2.30 -0.88
C GLU A 283 -12.95 -2.69 0.44
N ALA A 284 -11.63 -2.87 0.45
CA ALA A 284 -10.89 -3.13 1.69
C ALA A 284 -11.01 -1.97 2.69
N VAL A 285 -10.99 -0.72 2.22
CA VAL A 285 -11.24 0.46 3.06
C VAL A 285 -12.67 0.47 3.59
N PHE A 286 -13.66 0.25 2.73
CA PHE A 286 -15.07 0.21 3.13
C PHE A 286 -15.37 -0.95 4.09
N ALA A 287 -14.73 -2.09 3.93
CA ALA A 287 -14.85 -3.21 4.86
C ALA A 287 -14.40 -2.81 6.28
N ARG A 288 -13.32 -2.04 6.44
CA ARG A 288 -12.91 -1.48 7.74
C ARG A 288 -13.95 -0.51 8.28
N CYS A 289 -14.49 0.39 7.43
CA CYS A 289 -15.55 1.30 7.83
C CYS A 289 -16.78 0.55 8.34
N LEU A 290 -17.22 -0.49 7.61
CA LEU A 290 -18.35 -1.33 8.03
C LEU A 290 -18.04 -2.07 9.34
N SER A 291 -16.83 -2.59 9.52
CA SER A 291 -16.43 -3.26 10.76
C SER A 291 -16.54 -2.34 11.98
N ALA A 292 -16.26 -1.07 11.82
CA ALA A 292 -16.31 -0.07 12.89
C ALA A 292 -17.74 0.19 13.42
N LEU A 293 -18.78 -0.15 12.64
CA LEU A 293 -20.18 -0.07 13.06
C LEU A 293 -20.62 -1.26 13.94
N LYS A 294 -19.77 -1.70 14.87
CA LYS A 294 -19.97 -2.96 15.62
C LYS A 294 -21.31 -3.04 16.31
N ASP A 295 -21.69 -2.03 17.08
CA ASP A 295 -22.91 -2.05 17.88
C ASP A 295 -24.16 -2.02 16.99
N GLU A 296 -24.14 -1.23 15.92
CA GLU A 296 -25.18 -1.19 14.88
C GLU A 296 -25.32 -2.55 14.15
N ARG A 297 -24.18 -3.20 13.81
CA ARG A 297 -24.19 -4.53 13.19
C ARG A 297 -24.77 -5.61 14.11
N VAL A 298 -24.49 -5.53 15.41
CA VAL A 298 -25.09 -6.46 16.38
C VAL A 298 -26.61 -6.31 16.45
N GLU A 299 -27.12 -5.08 16.43
CA GLU A 299 -28.56 -4.84 16.37
C GLU A 299 -29.17 -5.32 15.04
N ALA A 300 -28.54 -4.97 13.92
CA ALA A 300 -28.96 -5.41 12.59
C ALA A 300 -29.02 -6.94 12.45
N SER A 301 -28.07 -7.66 13.06
CA SER A 301 -28.03 -9.13 13.03
C SER A 301 -29.24 -9.79 13.68
N ARG A 302 -29.95 -9.09 14.55
CA ARG A 302 -31.16 -9.57 15.22
C ARG A 302 -32.43 -9.34 14.38
N SER A 303 -32.37 -8.42 13.44
CA SER A 303 -33.53 -7.93 12.68
C SER A 303 -33.52 -8.38 11.23
N LEU A 304 -32.33 -8.52 10.63
CA LEU A 304 -32.16 -8.83 9.21
C LEU A 304 -31.93 -10.33 9.00
N ALA A 305 -32.75 -10.95 8.17
CA ALA A 305 -32.59 -12.36 7.83
C ALA A 305 -31.47 -12.59 6.82
N GLY A 306 -30.68 -13.64 7.07
CA GLY A 306 -29.72 -14.15 6.10
C GLY A 306 -30.27 -15.30 5.25
N PRO A 307 -29.41 -15.96 4.44
CA PRO A 307 -29.80 -17.10 3.64
C PRO A 307 -30.37 -18.24 4.51
N GLN A 308 -31.49 -18.83 4.06
CA GLN A 308 -32.15 -19.98 4.68
C GLN A 308 -31.86 -21.29 3.92
N GLY A 309 -30.91 -21.26 2.98
CA GLY A 309 -30.56 -22.43 2.16
C GLY A 309 -29.80 -23.53 2.91
N ALA A 310 -29.58 -24.64 2.22
CA ALA A 310 -28.81 -25.74 2.78
C ALA A 310 -27.38 -25.31 3.08
N LYS A 311 -26.86 -25.80 4.22
CA LYS A 311 -25.44 -25.63 4.55
C LYS A 311 -24.57 -26.32 3.49
N PHE A 312 -23.36 -25.82 3.32
CA PHE A 312 -22.37 -26.42 2.43
C PHE A 312 -22.18 -27.90 2.77
N SER A 313 -22.35 -28.77 1.76
CA SER A 313 -22.22 -30.23 1.90
C SER A 313 -21.20 -30.83 0.90
N GLY A 314 -20.45 -29.99 0.20
CA GLY A 314 -19.42 -30.43 -0.73
C GLY A 314 -18.17 -30.99 -0.04
N ASP A 315 -17.21 -31.45 -0.85
CA ASP A 315 -15.91 -31.88 -0.35
C ASP A 315 -15.11 -30.72 0.24
N LYS A 316 -14.82 -30.79 1.54
CA LYS A 316 -14.14 -29.74 2.29
C LYS A 316 -12.70 -29.50 1.81
N ALA A 317 -11.97 -30.56 1.48
CA ALA A 317 -10.59 -30.43 1.02
C ALA A 317 -10.52 -29.75 -0.36
N SER A 318 -11.43 -30.12 -1.27
CA SER A 318 -11.55 -29.48 -2.59
C SER A 318 -11.94 -28.00 -2.47
N PHE A 319 -12.86 -27.68 -1.58
CA PHE A 319 -13.25 -26.27 -1.39
C PHE A 319 -12.16 -25.45 -0.70
N LEU A 320 -11.41 -26.03 0.22
CA LEU A 320 -10.22 -25.36 0.79
C LEU A 320 -9.19 -25.01 -0.29
N GLU A 321 -8.97 -25.89 -1.25
CA GLU A 321 -8.09 -25.61 -2.41
C GLU A 321 -8.71 -24.54 -3.33
N ASP A 322 -10.02 -24.52 -3.51
CA ASP A 322 -10.70 -23.44 -4.24
C ASP A 322 -10.47 -22.08 -3.56
N ILE A 323 -10.57 -22.01 -2.23
CA ILE A 323 -10.30 -20.78 -1.46
C ILE A 323 -8.85 -20.33 -1.66
N ARG A 324 -7.88 -21.24 -1.61
CA ARG A 324 -6.47 -20.95 -1.86
C ARG A 324 -6.25 -20.30 -3.23
N LYS A 325 -6.80 -20.90 -4.27
CA LYS A 325 -6.70 -20.40 -5.65
C LYS A 325 -7.44 -19.08 -5.83
N ALA A 326 -8.60 -18.92 -5.21
CA ALA A 326 -9.34 -17.66 -5.22
C ALA A 326 -8.55 -16.53 -4.54
N LEU A 327 -7.88 -16.83 -3.43
CA LEU A 327 -7.00 -15.88 -2.75
C LEU A 327 -5.85 -15.45 -3.66
N TYR A 328 -5.20 -16.38 -4.32
CA TYR A 328 -4.09 -16.10 -5.24
C TYR A 328 -4.54 -15.24 -6.44
N ALA A 329 -5.62 -15.61 -7.11
CA ALA A 329 -6.17 -14.83 -8.22
C ALA A 329 -6.56 -13.41 -7.78
N SER A 330 -7.24 -13.27 -6.65
CA SER A 330 -7.65 -11.96 -6.11
C SER A 330 -6.44 -11.10 -5.70
N LYS A 331 -5.39 -11.72 -5.15
CA LYS A 331 -4.13 -11.05 -4.85
C LYS A 331 -3.49 -10.48 -6.12
N ILE A 332 -3.46 -11.24 -7.21
CA ILE A 332 -2.97 -10.76 -8.51
C ILE A 332 -3.76 -9.51 -8.96
N ILE A 333 -5.08 -9.51 -8.81
CA ILE A 333 -5.91 -8.34 -9.15
C ILE A 333 -5.55 -7.13 -8.28
N SER A 334 -5.35 -7.31 -6.97
CA SER A 334 -4.97 -6.22 -6.07
C SER A 334 -3.70 -5.52 -6.53
N TYR A 335 -2.66 -6.29 -6.86
CA TYR A 335 -1.39 -5.75 -7.36
C TYR A 335 -1.54 -5.17 -8.77
N ALA A 336 -2.27 -5.83 -9.67
CA ALA A 336 -2.55 -5.29 -11.00
C ALA A 336 -3.21 -3.91 -10.92
N GLN A 337 -4.21 -3.73 -10.08
CA GLN A 337 -4.85 -2.44 -9.85
C GLN A 337 -3.90 -1.41 -9.23
N GLY A 338 -3.06 -1.81 -8.28
CA GLY A 338 -2.04 -0.94 -7.68
C GLY A 338 -1.04 -0.42 -8.71
N PHE A 339 -0.53 -1.28 -9.58
CA PHE A 339 0.39 -0.89 -10.65
C PHE A 339 -0.29 -0.05 -11.74
N MET A 340 -1.57 -0.30 -12.05
CA MET A 340 -2.37 0.59 -12.89
C MET A 340 -2.40 2.02 -12.34
N LEU A 341 -2.62 2.16 -11.04
CA LEU A 341 -2.63 3.47 -10.37
C LEU A 341 -1.26 4.14 -10.40
N LEU A 342 -0.17 3.41 -10.15
CA LEU A 342 1.19 3.93 -10.29
C LEU A 342 1.45 4.45 -11.70
N ARG A 343 1.04 3.70 -12.71
CA ARG A 343 1.18 4.09 -14.13
C ARG A 343 0.37 5.35 -14.45
N GLN A 344 -0.87 5.43 -13.99
CA GLN A 344 -1.71 6.61 -14.21
C GLN A 344 -1.15 7.85 -13.52
N ALA A 345 -0.68 7.72 -12.28
CA ALA A 345 -0.04 8.81 -11.56
C ALA A 345 1.26 9.27 -12.23
N ALA A 346 2.08 8.33 -12.73
CA ALA A 346 3.29 8.67 -13.49
C ALA A 346 2.96 9.51 -14.72
N LYS A 347 1.87 9.19 -15.42
CA LYS A 347 1.39 9.95 -16.56
C LYS A 347 0.89 11.33 -16.13
N GLU A 348 0.11 11.41 -15.05
CA GLU A 348 -0.47 12.65 -14.54
C GLU A 348 0.60 13.66 -14.10
N PHE A 349 1.63 13.18 -13.39
CA PHE A 349 2.68 14.03 -12.82
C PHE A 349 3.97 14.10 -13.65
N GLY A 350 4.05 13.38 -14.76
CA GLY A 350 5.27 13.31 -15.58
C GLY A 350 6.42 12.57 -14.91
N TRP A 351 6.13 11.62 -13.99
CA TRP A 351 7.16 10.82 -13.35
C TRP A 351 7.65 9.68 -14.25
N SER A 352 8.96 9.43 -14.22
CA SER A 352 9.57 8.25 -14.84
C SER A 352 9.76 7.16 -13.80
N LEU A 353 8.73 6.34 -13.58
CA LEU A 353 8.78 5.24 -12.61
C LEU A 353 9.35 3.96 -13.23
N ASN A 354 10.24 3.29 -12.50
CA ASN A 354 10.68 1.94 -12.81
C ASN A 354 9.86 0.93 -12.00
N TYR A 355 8.84 0.35 -12.62
CA TYR A 355 7.90 -0.55 -11.94
C TYR A 355 8.57 -1.85 -11.47
N GLY A 356 9.51 -2.39 -12.23
CA GLY A 356 10.30 -3.55 -11.82
C GLY A 356 11.15 -3.27 -10.58
N ALA A 357 11.79 -2.10 -10.51
CA ALA A 357 12.52 -1.67 -9.31
C ALA A 357 11.59 -1.44 -8.11
N ILE A 358 10.40 -0.90 -8.32
CA ILE A 358 9.39 -0.75 -7.27
C ILE A 358 8.99 -2.13 -6.71
N ALA A 359 8.70 -3.10 -7.57
CA ALA A 359 8.40 -4.46 -7.14
C ALA A 359 9.56 -5.08 -6.35
N LEU A 360 10.80 -4.83 -6.75
CA LEU A 360 12.00 -5.29 -6.04
C LEU A 360 12.08 -4.66 -4.64
N MET A 361 11.81 -3.36 -4.49
CA MET A 361 11.80 -2.67 -3.20
C MET A 361 10.81 -3.30 -2.21
N TRP A 362 9.73 -3.91 -2.69
CA TRP A 362 8.69 -4.54 -1.88
C TRP A 362 8.96 -6.02 -1.56
N ARG A 363 10.00 -6.63 -2.13
CA ARG A 363 10.34 -8.04 -1.89
C ARG A 363 10.88 -8.35 -0.51
N GLY A 364 11.36 -7.37 0.22
CA GLY A 364 11.88 -7.52 1.57
C GLY A 364 11.69 -6.27 2.41
N GLY A 365 11.76 -6.42 3.72
CA GLY A 365 11.68 -5.29 4.65
C GLY A 365 10.35 -4.52 4.61
N CYS A 366 9.27 -5.12 4.18
CA CYS A 366 7.97 -4.48 4.15
C CYS A 366 6.84 -5.47 4.47
N ILE A 367 5.67 -4.93 4.79
CA ILE A 367 4.51 -5.72 5.22
C ILE A 367 3.94 -6.58 4.08
N ILE A 368 4.08 -6.15 2.83
CA ILE A 368 3.58 -6.91 1.67
C ILE A 368 4.65 -7.80 1.01
N ARG A 369 5.81 -8.02 1.66
CA ARG A 369 6.83 -8.92 1.11
C ARG A 369 6.23 -10.27 0.71
N SER A 370 6.54 -10.72 -0.50
CA SER A 370 5.95 -11.91 -1.10
C SER A 370 6.86 -12.41 -2.23
N VAL A 371 6.92 -13.72 -2.40
CA VAL A 371 7.69 -14.35 -3.51
C VAL A 371 7.18 -13.92 -4.88
N PHE A 372 5.90 -13.64 -4.98
CA PHE A 372 5.23 -13.27 -6.21
C PHE A 372 5.65 -11.88 -6.75
N LEU A 373 6.19 -10.99 -5.90
CA LEU A 373 6.76 -9.71 -6.33
C LEU A 373 7.94 -9.87 -7.29
N GLY A 374 8.70 -10.97 -7.18
CA GLY A 374 9.72 -11.32 -8.16
C GLY A 374 9.14 -11.55 -9.56
N LYS A 375 7.95 -12.13 -9.65
CA LYS A 375 7.24 -12.32 -10.92
C LYS A 375 6.74 -11.01 -11.52
N ILE A 376 6.37 -10.04 -10.69
CA ILE A 376 6.04 -8.69 -11.16
C ILE A 376 7.28 -8.02 -11.76
N LYS A 377 8.42 -8.10 -11.07
CA LYS A 377 9.69 -7.58 -11.61
C LYS A 377 10.01 -8.22 -12.96
N GLU A 378 9.95 -9.54 -13.07
CA GLU A 378 10.21 -10.28 -14.31
C GLU A 378 9.26 -9.82 -15.45
N ALA A 379 7.99 -9.55 -15.13
CA ALA A 379 7.01 -9.05 -16.11
C ALA A 379 7.42 -7.69 -16.69
N PHE A 380 7.80 -6.75 -15.84
CA PHE A 380 8.27 -5.43 -16.28
C PHE A 380 9.65 -5.44 -16.91
N ASP A 381 10.50 -6.42 -16.58
CA ASP A 381 11.78 -6.64 -17.28
C ASP A 381 11.54 -7.14 -18.72
N ARG A 382 10.47 -7.92 -18.95
CA ARG A 382 10.06 -8.35 -20.31
C ARG A 382 9.41 -7.24 -21.12
N ASP A 383 8.62 -6.41 -20.47
CA ASP A 383 7.90 -5.30 -21.09
C ASP A 383 7.78 -4.13 -20.11
N ALA A 384 8.66 -3.14 -20.25
CA ALA A 384 8.67 -1.94 -19.38
C ALA A 384 7.40 -1.08 -19.55
N GLU A 385 6.70 -1.20 -20.68
CA GLU A 385 5.47 -0.49 -21.01
C GLU A 385 4.19 -1.31 -20.76
N LEU A 386 4.32 -2.45 -20.08
CA LEU A 386 3.19 -3.33 -19.76
C LEU A 386 2.02 -2.56 -19.14
N GLN A 387 0.87 -2.56 -19.80
CA GLN A 387 -0.29 -1.77 -19.40
C GLN A 387 -0.97 -2.33 -18.14
N ASN A 388 -0.97 -3.64 -18.01
CA ASN A 388 -1.58 -4.34 -16.89
C ASN A 388 -0.88 -5.68 -16.68
N LEU A 389 -0.63 -6.07 -15.44
CA LEU A 389 -0.04 -7.37 -15.11
C LEU A 389 -0.80 -8.54 -15.72
N LEU A 390 -2.13 -8.43 -15.85
CA LEU A 390 -2.98 -9.48 -16.45
C LEU A 390 -2.65 -9.77 -17.92
N LEU A 391 -1.98 -8.86 -18.61
CA LEU A 391 -1.55 -9.05 -20.00
C LEU A 391 -0.19 -9.74 -20.12
N ASP A 392 0.54 -9.87 -19.01
CA ASP A 392 1.75 -10.69 -18.97
C ASP A 392 1.41 -12.18 -18.95
N THR A 393 2.16 -12.98 -19.70
CA THR A 393 1.89 -14.42 -19.89
C THR A 393 1.86 -15.19 -18.57
N PHE A 394 2.77 -14.88 -17.63
CA PHE A 394 2.78 -15.55 -16.34
C PHE A 394 1.49 -15.31 -15.56
N PHE A 395 1.09 -14.05 -15.44
CA PHE A 395 -0.10 -13.68 -14.65
C PHE A 395 -1.41 -14.08 -15.33
N SER A 396 -1.50 -13.97 -16.65
CA SER A 396 -2.70 -14.42 -17.39
C SER A 396 -2.92 -15.92 -17.23
N ASN A 397 -1.87 -16.73 -17.31
CA ASN A 397 -1.95 -18.18 -17.08
C ASN A 397 -2.31 -18.50 -15.62
N ALA A 398 -1.69 -17.83 -14.65
CA ALA A 398 -1.99 -18.04 -13.23
C ALA A 398 -3.45 -17.78 -12.90
N VAL A 399 -4.02 -16.69 -13.42
CA VAL A 399 -5.45 -16.36 -13.22
C VAL A 399 -6.35 -17.37 -13.94
N GLN A 400 -5.98 -17.78 -15.14
CA GLN A 400 -6.72 -18.81 -15.88
C GLN A 400 -6.79 -20.12 -15.11
N ASP A 401 -5.69 -20.56 -14.53
CA ASP A 401 -5.61 -21.81 -13.74
C ASP A 401 -6.43 -21.73 -12.44
N CYS A 402 -6.65 -20.53 -11.93
CA CYS A 402 -7.42 -20.30 -10.71
C CYS A 402 -8.91 -19.96 -10.95
N GLN A 403 -9.30 -19.63 -12.18
CA GLN A 403 -10.58 -19.01 -12.49
C GLN A 403 -11.78 -19.82 -12.03
N ASP A 404 -11.82 -21.13 -12.29
CA ASP A 404 -12.94 -21.98 -11.91
C ASP A 404 -13.09 -22.10 -10.40
N SER A 405 -11.98 -22.26 -9.68
CA SER A 405 -11.93 -22.28 -8.22
C SER A 405 -12.39 -20.95 -7.63
N TRP A 406 -11.97 -19.84 -8.22
CA TRP A 406 -12.37 -18.50 -7.82
C TRP A 406 -13.88 -18.28 -7.94
N ARG A 407 -14.46 -18.69 -9.07
CA ARG A 407 -15.92 -18.60 -9.31
C ARG A 407 -16.71 -19.47 -8.35
N ARG A 408 -16.27 -20.70 -8.09
CA ARG A 408 -16.91 -21.57 -7.09
C ARG A 408 -16.86 -20.96 -5.69
N THR A 409 -15.71 -20.42 -5.29
CA THR A 409 -15.52 -19.78 -3.98
C THR A 409 -16.48 -18.61 -3.81
N VAL A 410 -16.57 -17.71 -4.77
CA VAL A 410 -17.47 -16.55 -4.75
C VAL A 410 -18.93 -17.02 -4.74
N SER A 411 -19.30 -17.95 -5.60
CA SER A 411 -20.66 -18.48 -5.67
C SER A 411 -21.12 -19.11 -4.35
N ILE A 412 -20.31 -19.98 -3.78
CA ILE A 412 -20.61 -20.64 -2.50
C ILE A 412 -20.70 -19.62 -1.36
N GLY A 413 -19.74 -18.70 -1.26
CA GLY A 413 -19.76 -17.67 -0.22
C GLY A 413 -21.01 -16.79 -0.27
N VAL A 414 -21.42 -16.36 -1.47
CA VAL A 414 -22.67 -15.58 -1.66
C VAL A 414 -23.89 -16.39 -1.24
N GLN A 415 -24.00 -17.66 -1.63
CA GLN A 415 -25.09 -18.53 -1.24
C GLN A 415 -25.15 -18.79 0.27
N GLN A 416 -24.00 -18.82 0.93
CA GLN A 416 -23.89 -19.02 2.38
C GLN A 416 -23.99 -17.72 3.19
N GLY A 417 -24.13 -16.58 2.53
CA GLY A 417 -24.24 -15.27 3.18
C GLY A 417 -22.93 -14.76 3.79
N ILE A 418 -21.78 -15.20 3.28
CA ILE A 418 -20.47 -14.74 3.73
C ILE A 418 -20.11 -13.43 3.02
N PRO A 419 -19.85 -12.33 3.74
CA PRO A 419 -19.42 -11.09 3.13
C PRO A 419 -18.00 -11.22 2.58
N MET A 420 -17.87 -11.01 1.27
CA MET A 420 -16.59 -11.15 0.55
C MET A 420 -16.40 -9.97 -0.41
N PRO A 421 -16.36 -8.71 0.08
CA PRO A 421 -16.28 -7.56 -0.81
C PRO A 421 -15.04 -7.60 -1.72
N CYS A 422 -13.90 -8.03 -1.24
CA CYS A 422 -12.68 -8.06 -2.04
C CYS A 422 -12.62 -9.22 -3.03
N PHE A 423 -13.04 -10.44 -2.65
CA PHE A 423 -13.12 -11.56 -3.62
C PHE A 423 -14.12 -11.26 -4.74
N THR A 424 -15.26 -10.69 -4.41
CA THR A 424 -16.32 -10.40 -5.39
C THR A 424 -15.93 -9.27 -6.32
N THR A 425 -15.38 -8.17 -5.79
CA THR A 425 -14.98 -7.04 -6.64
C THR A 425 -13.78 -7.39 -7.53
N ALA A 426 -12.86 -8.23 -7.05
CA ALA A 426 -11.72 -8.70 -7.84
C ALA A 426 -12.21 -9.51 -9.06
N LEU A 427 -13.15 -10.44 -8.86
CA LEU A 427 -13.73 -11.22 -9.95
C LEU A 427 -14.53 -10.34 -10.92
N SER A 428 -15.32 -9.41 -10.40
CA SER A 428 -16.05 -8.43 -11.23
C SER A 428 -15.12 -7.58 -12.07
N PHE A 429 -13.99 -7.10 -11.48
CA PHE A 429 -12.99 -6.35 -12.23
C PHE A 429 -12.39 -7.20 -13.36
N TYR A 430 -11.99 -8.43 -13.05
CA TYR A 430 -11.42 -9.34 -14.06
C TYR A 430 -12.41 -9.57 -15.22
N ASP A 431 -13.67 -9.85 -14.91
CA ASP A 431 -14.69 -10.05 -15.93
C ASP A 431 -14.95 -8.78 -16.75
N GLY A 432 -15.00 -7.62 -16.11
CA GLY A 432 -15.15 -6.34 -16.81
C GLY A 432 -13.94 -6.02 -17.70
N TYR A 433 -12.73 -6.23 -17.18
CA TYR A 433 -11.50 -5.90 -17.90
C TYR A 433 -11.30 -6.74 -19.17
N ARG A 434 -11.75 -7.99 -19.19
CA ARG A 434 -11.67 -8.89 -20.36
C ARG A 434 -12.84 -8.81 -21.34
N HIS A 435 -13.85 -7.97 -21.05
CA HIS A 435 -14.97 -7.76 -21.98
C HIS A 435 -14.66 -6.64 -22.98
N ASP A 436 -14.80 -6.93 -24.26
CA ASP A 436 -14.66 -5.94 -25.34
C ASP A 436 -15.84 -4.96 -25.39
N MET A 437 -17.04 -5.39 -24.97
CA MET A 437 -18.25 -4.59 -24.92
C MET A 437 -18.86 -4.60 -23.52
N LEU A 438 -18.88 -3.47 -22.86
CA LEU A 438 -19.55 -3.29 -21.57
C LEU A 438 -20.91 -2.59 -21.74
N PRO A 439 -21.85 -2.76 -20.79
CA PRO A 439 -23.15 -2.09 -20.84
C PRO A 439 -23.07 -0.57 -20.59
N ALA A 440 -21.88 -0.02 -20.60
CA ALA A 440 -21.63 1.42 -20.52
C ALA A 440 -22.19 2.19 -21.72
N ASN A 441 -22.44 1.52 -22.84
CA ASN A 441 -23.17 2.10 -23.96
C ASN A 441 -24.60 2.52 -23.56
N LEU A 442 -25.31 1.72 -22.78
CA LEU A 442 -26.62 2.09 -22.25
C LEU A 442 -26.53 3.25 -21.26
N LEU A 443 -25.53 3.23 -20.37
CA LEU A 443 -25.28 4.33 -19.43
C LEU A 443 -25.06 5.65 -20.18
N GLN A 444 -24.23 5.62 -21.22
CA GLN A 444 -23.94 6.83 -22.03
C GLN A 444 -25.16 7.28 -22.81
N ALA A 445 -25.96 6.36 -23.35
CA ALA A 445 -27.23 6.68 -24.01
C ALA A 445 -28.23 7.32 -23.03
N GLN A 446 -28.34 6.83 -21.80
CA GLN A 446 -29.16 7.44 -20.74
C GLN A 446 -28.73 8.88 -20.46
N ARG A 447 -27.43 9.13 -20.34
CA ARG A 447 -26.90 10.49 -20.13
C ARG A 447 -27.25 11.40 -21.30
N ASP A 448 -27.15 10.94 -22.51
CA ASP A 448 -27.54 11.71 -23.69
C ASP A 448 -29.05 11.94 -23.75
N TYR A 449 -29.86 10.94 -23.38
CA TYR A 449 -31.31 11.04 -23.35
C TYR A 449 -31.84 12.15 -22.43
N PHE A 450 -31.34 12.20 -21.18
CA PHE A 450 -31.85 13.17 -20.22
C PHE A 450 -31.09 14.49 -20.20
N GLY A 451 -29.86 14.55 -20.70
CA GLY A 451 -29.02 15.72 -20.53
C GLY A 451 -28.24 16.16 -21.76
N ALA A 452 -28.46 15.54 -22.92
CA ALA A 452 -27.69 15.80 -24.15
C ALA A 452 -26.17 15.78 -23.96
N HIS A 453 -25.68 14.80 -23.15
CA HIS A 453 -24.27 14.69 -22.80
C HIS A 453 -23.40 14.11 -23.91
N THR A 454 -23.99 13.80 -25.05
CA THR A 454 -23.33 13.27 -26.24
C THR A 454 -22.71 11.87 -26.05
N TYR A 455 -22.45 11.22 -27.14
CA TYR A 455 -21.78 9.92 -27.21
C TYR A 455 -21.03 9.77 -28.54
N GLU A 456 -20.12 8.81 -28.59
CA GLU A 456 -19.43 8.41 -29.81
C GLU A 456 -20.05 7.14 -30.39
N LEU A 457 -20.07 7.03 -31.72
CA LEU A 457 -20.37 5.76 -32.38
C LEU A 457 -19.11 4.93 -32.55
N LEU A 458 -19.20 3.61 -32.43
CA LEU A 458 -18.09 2.69 -32.70
C LEU A 458 -17.50 2.89 -34.11
N SER A 459 -18.36 3.24 -35.09
CA SER A 459 -17.98 3.48 -36.48
C SER A 459 -17.31 4.84 -36.70
N ASN A 460 -17.32 5.75 -35.73
CA ASN A 460 -16.79 7.10 -35.87
C ASN A 460 -16.24 7.63 -34.53
N PRO A 461 -15.16 7.03 -34.01
CA PRO A 461 -14.57 7.44 -32.74
C PRO A 461 -14.03 8.88 -32.84
N GLY A 462 -14.08 9.61 -31.71
CA GLY A 462 -13.67 11.00 -31.60
C GLY A 462 -14.72 12.03 -32.06
N LYS A 463 -15.84 11.58 -32.64
CA LYS A 463 -16.95 12.45 -33.01
C LYS A 463 -18.12 12.29 -32.06
N TYR A 464 -18.35 13.31 -31.26
CA TYR A 464 -19.44 13.35 -30.28
C TYR A 464 -20.71 13.84 -30.93
N ILE A 465 -21.81 13.11 -30.75
CA ILE A 465 -23.14 13.41 -31.28
C ILE A 465 -24.20 13.34 -30.19
N HIS A 466 -25.29 14.11 -30.38
CA HIS A 466 -26.50 14.03 -29.61
C HIS A 466 -27.64 13.47 -30.45
N THR A 467 -28.49 12.64 -29.86
CA THR A 467 -29.69 12.13 -30.52
C THR A 467 -30.93 12.75 -29.91
N ASN A 468 -31.84 13.25 -30.75
CA ASN A 468 -33.16 13.67 -30.32
C ASN A 468 -34.06 12.41 -30.09
N TRP A 469 -33.87 11.76 -28.94
CA TRP A 469 -34.52 10.49 -28.60
C TRP A 469 -36.06 10.55 -28.57
N THR A 470 -36.62 11.70 -28.23
CA THR A 470 -38.04 11.88 -28.05
C THR A 470 -38.75 12.49 -29.27
N GLY A 471 -37.98 13.02 -30.21
CA GLY A 471 -38.50 13.80 -31.33
C GLY A 471 -38.96 15.22 -30.96
N HIS A 472 -38.88 15.59 -29.68
CA HIS A 472 -39.30 16.91 -29.15
C HIS A 472 -38.12 17.72 -28.56
N GLY A 473 -36.92 17.16 -28.54
CA GLY A 473 -35.73 17.78 -28.03
C GLY A 473 -35.13 18.82 -28.99
N GLY A 474 -34.26 19.68 -28.49
CA GLY A 474 -33.43 20.59 -29.29
C GLY A 474 -32.17 19.93 -29.84
N ASN A 475 -31.41 20.69 -30.62
CA ASN A 475 -30.12 20.27 -31.20
C ASN A 475 -28.93 20.79 -30.41
N VAL A 476 -29.13 21.29 -29.18
CA VAL A 476 -28.09 21.85 -28.34
C VAL A 476 -27.57 20.75 -27.42
N SER A 477 -26.25 20.50 -27.46
CA SER A 477 -25.57 19.56 -26.55
C SER A 477 -25.05 20.28 -25.31
N SER A 478 -25.05 19.58 -24.16
CA SER A 478 -24.32 20.04 -22.97
C SER A 478 -22.82 19.72 -23.10
N SER A 479 -21.97 20.43 -22.33
CA SER A 479 -20.56 20.06 -22.24
C SER A 479 -20.40 18.65 -21.66
N SER A 480 -19.62 17.80 -22.32
CA SER A 480 -19.25 16.49 -21.79
C SER A 480 -18.06 16.63 -20.84
N TYR A 481 -18.17 16.00 -19.66
CA TYR A 481 -17.01 15.76 -18.80
C TYR A 481 -16.55 14.33 -19.06
N ASN A 482 -15.28 14.19 -19.46
CA ASN A 482 -14.66 12.87 -19.52
C ASN A 482 -14.29 12.43 -18.10
N ALA A 483 -14.55 11.16 -17.77
CA ALA A 483 -14.13 10.56 -16.50
C ALA A 483 -12.61 10.39 -16.47
#